data_52a4099c56845bd112ce17312ea5e276
#
_entry.id   52a4099c56845bd112ce17312ea5e276
#
_cell.length_a   1.000
_cell.length_b   1.000
_cell.length_c   1.000
_cell.angle_alpha   90.00
_cell.angle_beta   90.00
_cell.angle_gamma   90.00
#
_symmetry.space_group_name_H-M   'P 1'
#
loop_
_entity.id
_entity.type
_entity.pdbx_description
1 polymer ?
#
loop_
_entity_poly.entity_id
_entity_poly.type
_entity_poly.pdbx_seq_one_letter_code
_entity_poly.pdbx_strand_id
1 'polypeptide(L)'
;AEAIVADLAERFCRQGGALLTIDYGYEGPASGDTLQAMSQHRFADPLDAPGTRDLTAHVDFGMMAAVGRAHGLRPQPCIGQGALLTALGIDARAATLTRANPARADDLRVARDRLVEPDQMGTLFKALALRHPDWPASGGFA
;
A
#
# COMPACT_ATOMS: atom_id res chain seq x y z
N ALA A 1 -1.35 6.10 14.09
CA ALA A 1 -1.80 5.00 13.24
C ALA A 1 -2.59 3.96 14.04
N GLU A 2 -2.07 3.45 15.17
CA GLU A 2 -2.66 2.37 15.98
C GLU A 2 -4.12 2.63 16.37
N ALA A 3 -4.42 3.78 16.99
CA ALA A 3 -5.78 4.15 17.41
C ALA A 3 -6.75 4.19 16.22
N ILE A 4 -6.31 4.72 15.08
CA ILE A 4 -7.15 4.77 13.85
C ILE A 4 -7.47 3.37 13.36
N VAL A 5 -6.50 2.46 13.37
CA VAL A 5 -6.72 1.07 12.96
C VAL A 5 -7.67 0.35 13.93
N ALA A 6 -7.53 0.59 15.24
CA ALA A 6 -8.43 0.05 16.26
C ALA A 6 -9.87 0.53 16.06
N ASP A 7 -10.10 1.83 15.89
CA ASP A 7 -11.42 2.41 15.65
C ASP A 7 -12.08 1.85 14.37
N LEU A 8 -11.30 1.73 13.29
CA LEU A 8 -11.78 1.14 12.05
C LEU A 8 -12.09 -0.35 12.22
N ALA A 9 -11.27 -1.09 12.96
CA ALA A 9 -11.49 -2.51 13.22
C ALA A 9 -12.77 -2.74 14.01
N GLU A 10 -13.02 -1.98 15.06
CA GLU A 10 -14.27 -2.04 15.82
C GLU A 10 -15.49 -1.75 14.93
N ARG A 11 -15.39 -0.73 14.09
CA ARG A 11 -16.46 -0.40 13.15
C ARG A 11 -16.73 -1.55 12.17
N PHE A 12 -15.70 -2.12 11.58
CA PHE A 12 -15.86 -3.20 10.59
C PHE A 12 -16.37 -4.50 11.23
N CYS A 13 -15.98 -4.79 12.48
CA CYS A 13 -16.55 -5.92 13.22
C CYS A 13 -18.05 -5.78 13.49
N ARG A 14 -18.56 -4.54 13.67
CA ARG A 14 -19.98 -4.31 13.90
C ARG A 14 -20.83 -4.24 12.62
N GLN A 15 -20.26 -3.69 11.54
CA GLN A 15 -21.00 -3.33 10.33
C GLN A 15 -20.62 -4.17 9.11
N GLY A 16 -19.59 -5.01 9.24
CA GLY A 16 -18.89 -5.58 8.10
C GLY A 16 -17.97 -4.55 7.44
N GLY A 17 -17.05 -5.01 6.63
CA GLY A 17 -16.14 -4.15 5.88
C GLY A 17 -14.75 -4.71 5.72
N ALA A 18 -13.95 -3.98 5.01
CA ALA A 18 -12.53 -4.24 4.85
C ALA A 18 -11.76 -2.92 4.70
N LEU A 19 -10.51 -2.92 5.13
CA LEU A 19 -9.52 -1.87 4.90
C LEU A 19 -8.45 -2.41 3.95
N LEU A 20 -8.19 -1.70 2.88
CA LEU A 20 -7.02 -1.89 2.04
C LEU A 20 -6.08 -0.71 2.25
N THR A 21 -4.85 -0.98 2.67
CA THR A 21 -3.79 0.01 2.81
C THR A 21 -2.69 -0.30 1.82
N ILE A 22 -2.28 0.69 1.04
CA ILE A 22 -1.13 0.60 0.12
C ILE A 22 -0.27 1.82 0.40
N ASP A 23 0.96 1.59 0.85
CA ASP A 23 1.92 2.66 1.14
C ASP A 23 3.34 2.09 1.17
N TYR A 24 4.35 2.96 1.26
CA TYR A 24 5.70 2.50 1.57
C TYR A 24 5.85 2.23 3.06
N GLY A 25 6.55 1.15 3.38
CA GLY A 25 6.68 0.69 4.76
C GLY A 25 7.35 -0.66 4.88
N TYR A 26 7.21 -1.23 6.06
CA TYR A 26 7.84 -2.50 6.43
C TYR A 26 6.85 -3.43 7.13
N GLU A 27 7.17 -4.70 7.15
CA GLU A 27 6.45 -5.73 7.88
C GLU A 27 7.35 -6.25 9.02
N GLY A 28 6.91 -6.04 10.26
CA GLY A 28 7.63 -6.48 11.45
C GLY A 28 8.53 -5.39 12.06
N PRO A 29 9.22 -5.72 13.16
CA PRO A 29 10.00 -4.74 13.88
C PRO A 29 11.15 -4.21 13.02
N ALA A 30 11.19 -2.89 12.87
CA ALA A 30 12.30 -2.18 12.25
C ALA A 30 12.89 -1.19 13.25
N SER A 31 14.20 -1.01 13.21
CA SER A 31 14.90 0.00 13.98
C SER A 31 15.38 1.13 13.05
N GLY A 32 15.32 2.36 13.55
CA GLY A 32 15.77 3.54 12.83
C GLY A 32 14.64 4.54 12.59
N ASP A 33 15.04 5.77 12.27
CA ASP A 33 14.11 6.83 11.92
C ASP A 33 13.76 6.74 10.44
N THR A 34 12.47 6.77 10.16
CA THR A 34 11.94 6.77 8.78
C THR A 34 11.30 8.11 8.41
N LEU A 35 11.35 9.10 9.33
CA LEU A 35 10.84 10.43 9.04
C LEU A 35 11.68 11.10 7.94
N GLN A 36 11.02 11.53 6.92
CA GLN A 36 11.61 12.19 5.76
C GLN A 36 10.84 13.45 5.41
N ALA A 37 11.55 14.44 4.87
CA ALA A 37 10.93 15.60 4.27
C ALA A 37 11.32 15.72 2.80
N MET A 38 10.36 16.15 1.98
CA MET A 38 10.57 16.41 0.57
C MET A 38 10.21 17.85 0.23
N SER A 39 11.02 18.48 -0.59
CA SER A 39 10.73 19.77 -1.20
C SER A 39 11.22 19.79 -2.63
N GLN A 40 10.36 20.16 -3.58
CA GLN A 40 10.70 20.21 -5.01
C GLN A 40 11.37 18.91 -5.51
N HIS A 41 10.85 17.75 -5.09
CA HIS A 41 11.36 16.40 -5.41
C HIS A 41 12.79 16.11 -4.89
N ARG A 42 13.24 16.81 -3.85
CA ARG A 42 14.52 16.58 -3.19
C ARG A 42 14.34 16.36 -1.72
N PHE A 43 15.18 15.54 -1.13
CA PHE A 43 15.20 15.37 0.32
C PHE A 43 15.58 16.69 1.00
N ALA A 44 14.91 17.00 2.10
CA ALA A 44 15.13 18.17 2.93
C ALA A 44 15.18 17.74 4.41
N ASP A 45 15.69 18.62 5.27
CA ASP A 45 15.60 18.40 6.71
C ASP A 45 14.13 18.51 7.18
N PRO A 46 13.60 17.51 7.88
CA PRO A 46 12.23 17.54 8.40
C PRO A 46 11.94 18.70 9.36
N LEU A 47 12.97 19.23 10.01
CA LEU A 47 12.84 20.32 10.97
C LEU A 47 13.08 21.70 10.36
N ASP A 48 13.54 21.76 9.10
CA ASP A 48 13.72 23.02 8.38
C ASP A 48 12.40 23.51 7.78
N ALA A 49 12.09 24.79 7.94
CA ALA A 49 10.92 25.48 7.41
C ALA A 49 9.59 24.71 7.63
N PRO A 50 9.14 24.50 8.88
CA PRO A 50 7.92 23.77 9.19
C PRO A 50 6.69 24.28 8.43
N GLY A 51 5.89 23.34 7.92
CA GLY A 51 4.69 23.64 7.16
C GLY A 51 4.90 23.89 5.66
N THR A 52 6.17 23.85 5.18
CA THR A 52 6.49 24.06 3.75
C THR A 52 7.04 22.82 3.06
N ARG A 53 7.14 21.70 3.78
CA ARG A 53 7.70 20.42 3.31
C ARG A 53 6.65 19.32 3.36
N ASP A 54 6.74 18.38 2.44
CA ASP A 54 6.00 17.14 2.52
C ASP A 54 6.71 16.22 3.50
N LEU A 55 6.07 15.92 4.64
CA LEU A 55 6.59 15.00 5.65
C LEU A 55 6.05 13.61 5.41
N THR A 56 6.93 12.63 5.38
CA THR A 56 6.58 11.22 5.20
C THR A 56 7.30 10.35 6.21
N ALA A 57 6.67 9.24 6.58
CA ALA A 57 7.28 8.19 7.38
C ALA A 57 6.77 6.83 6.90
N HIS A 58 7.58 5.80 7.06
CA HIS A 58 7.18 4.46 6.65
C HIS A 58 6.06 3.91 7.53
N VAL A 59 5.12 3.21 6.92
CA VAL A 59 4.03 2.54 7.60
C VAL A 59 4.51 1.22 8.19
N ASP A 60 4.19 0.97 9.45
CA ASP A 60 4.36 -0.34 10.10
C ASP A 60 3.15 -1.23 9.81
N PHE A 61 3.23 -2.03 8.76
CA PHE A 61 2.18 -2.97 8.38
C PHE A 61 2.04 -4.13 9.36
N GLY A 62 3.13 -4.52 10.03
CA GLY A 62 3.10 -5.54 11.08
C GLY A 62 2.25 -5.11 12.27
N MET A 63 2.43 -3.86 12.74
CA MET A 63 1.60 -3.25 13.78
C MET A 63 0.14 -3.18 13.33
N MET A 64 -0.15 -2.71 12.12
CA MET A 64 -1.53 -2.64 11.61
C MET A 64 -2.21 -4.02 11.58
N ALA A 65 -1.50 -5.05 11.13
CA ALA A 65 -2.01 -6.42 11.14
C ALA A 65 -2.25 -6.95 12.55
N ALA A 66 -1.36 -6.65 13.50
CA ALA A 66 -1.49 -7.07 14.89
C ALA A 66 -2.71 -6.40 15.57
N VAL A 67 -2.87 -5.09 15.41
CA VAL A 67 -4.02 -4.34 15.93
C VAL A 67 -5.33 -4.83 15.31
N GLY A 68 -5.38 -4.97 13.98
CA GLY A 68 -6.55 -5.50 13.30
C GLY A 68 -6.96 -6.88 13.83
N ARG A 69 -5.99 -7.79 14.04
CA ARG A 69 -6.24 -9.12 14.61
C ARG A 69 -6.75 -9.05 16.05
N ALA A 70 -6.14 -8.20 16.88
CA ALA A 70 -6.54 -8.02 18.28
C ALA A 70 -7.99 -7.52 18.41
N HIS A 71 -8.46 -6.75 17.44
CA HIS A 71 -9.85 -6.24 17.36
C HIS A 71 -10.78 -7.10 16.48
N GLY A 72 -10.39 -8.35 16.17
CA GLY A 72 -11.28 -9.33 15.53
C GLY A 72 -11.30 -9.35 14.01
N LEU A 73 -10.52 -8.51 13.33
CA LEU A 73 -10.37 -8.59 11.87
C LEU A 73 -9.42 -9.72 11.46
N ARG A 74 -9.52 -10.15 10.22
CA ARG A 74 -8.61 -11.11 9.59
C ARG A 74 -7.64 -10.37 8.65
N PRO A 75 -6.37 -10.17 9.06
CA PRO A 75 -5.35 -9.67 8.16
C PRO A 75 -5.06 -10.66 7.04
N GLN A 76 -4.92 -10.17 5.81
CA GLN A 76 -4.29 -10.91 4.72
C GLN A 76 -2.75 -10.79 4.84
N PRO A 77 -1.97 -11.64 4.16
CA PRO A 77 -0.52 -11.44 4.10
C PRO A 77 -0.18 -10.04 3.60
N CYS A 78 0.86 -9.42 4.18
CA CYS A 78 1.41 -8.20 3.62
C CYS A 78 2.23 -8.57 2.37
N ILE A 79 1.93 -7.94 1.24
CA ILE A 79 2.59 -8.23 -0.04
C ILE A 79 3.07 -6.94 -0.70
N GLY A 80 4.00 -7.05 -1.65
CA GLY A 80 4.40 -5.92 -2.48
C GLY A 80 3.27 -5.47 -3.41
N GLN A 81 3.21 -4.17 -3.71
CA GLN A 81 2.25 -3.59 -4.65
C GLN A 81 2.29 -4.28 -6.02
N GLY A 82 3.51 -4.59 -6.52
CA GLY A 82 3.67 -5.28 -7.79
C GLY A 82 2.98 -6.64 -7.81
N ALA A 83 3.13 -7.42 -6.72
CA ALA A 83 2.46 -8.73 -6.60
C ALA A 83 0.94 -8.57 -6.57
N LEU A 84 0.41 -7.60 -5.79
CA LEU A 84 -1.02 -7.31 -5.74
C LEU A 84 -1.56 -6.94 -7.13
N LEU A 85 -0.93 -5.99 -7.81
CA LEU A 85 -1.40 -5.52 -9.11
C LEU A 85 -1.33 -6.60 -10.19
N THR A 86 -0.28 -7.44 -10.16
CA THR A 86 -0.15 -8.59 -11.07
C THR A 86 -1.28 -9.59 -10.84
N ALA A 87 -1.55 -9.94 -9.59
CA ALA A 87 -2.65 -10.85 -9.24
C ALA A 87 -4.03 -10.28 -9.60
N LEU A 88 -4.19 -8.94 -9.58
CA LEU A 88 -5.40 -8.24 -10.02
C LEU A 88 -5.48 -8.07 -11.55
N GLY A 89 -4.47 -8.49 -12.30
CA GLY A 89 -4.50 -8.53 -13.77
C GLY A 89 -4.05 -7.24 -14.45
N ILE A 90 -3.11 -6.49 -13.88
CA ILE A 90 -2.58 -5.26 -14.48
C ILE A 90 -2.03 -5.50 -15.90
N ASP A 91 -1.43 -6.66 -16.17
CA ASP A 91 -0.88 -7.00 -17.49
C ASP A 91 -1.98 -7.13 -18.54
N ALA A 92 -3.09 -7.81 -18.20
CA ALA A 92 -4.25 -7.92 -19.07
C ALA A 92 -4.90 -6.54 -19.32
N ARG A 93 -4.93 -5.69 -18.28
CA ARG A 93 -5.40 -4.31 -18.41
C ARG A 93 -4.52 -3.49 -19.34
N ALA A 94 -3.20 -3.54 -19.15
CA ALA A 94 -2.22 -2.83 -19.99
C ALA A 94 -2.33 -3.29 -21.47
N ALA A 95 -2.41 -4.59 -21.72
CA ALA A 95 -2.58 -5.15 -23.06
C ALA A 95 -3.89 -4.67 -23.71
N THR A 96 -4.97 -4.58 -22.96
CA THR A 96 -6.26 -4.08 -23.46
C THR A 96 -6.18 -2.60 -23.84
N LEU A 97 -5.57 -1.78 -23.00
CA LEU A 97 -5.38 -0.35 -23.26
C LEU A 97 -4.47 -0.10 -24.48
N THR A 98 -3.40 -0.88 -24.62
CA THR A 98 -2.48 -0.81 -25.76
C THR A 98 -3.19 -1.17 -27.07
N ARG A 99 -4.04 -2.21 -27.08
CA ARG A 99 -4.86 -2.54 -28.26
C ARG A 99 -5.83 -1.42 -28.64
N ALA A 100 -6.41 -0.77 -27.62
CA ALA A 100 -7.36 0.33 -27.85
C ALA A 100 -6.68 1.62 -28.33
N ASN A 101 -5.42 1.84 -27.96
CA ASN A 101 -4.65 3.01 -28.39
C ASN A 101 -3.17 2.66 -28.59
N PRO A 102 -2.80 2.09 -29.75
CA PRO A 102 -1.42 1.68 -30.04
C PRO A 102 -0.41 2.83 -29.99
N ALA A 103 -0.81 4.05 -30.26
CA ALA A 103 0.07 5.22 -30.19
C ALA A 103 0.59 5.50 -28.77
N ARG A 104 -0.08 4.97 -27.74
CA ARG A 104 0.33 5.11 -26.33
C ARG A 104 0.97 3.84 -25.75
N ALA A 105 1.36 2.89 -26.57
CA ALA A 105 1.89 1.61 -26.11
C ALA A 105 3.09 1.77 -25.16
N ASP A 106 4.06 2.64 -25.53
CA ASP A 106 5.26 2.88 -24.70
C ASP A 106 4.93 3.57 -23.40
N ASP A 107 4.05 4.58 -23.39
CA ASP A 107 3.60 5.25 -22.16
C ASP A 107 2.94 4.25 -21.19
N LEU A 108 2.10 3.37 -21.71
CA LEU A 108 1.39 2.35 -20.94
C LEU A 108 2.34 1.32 -20.36
N ARG A 109 3.34 0.91 -21.14
CA ARG A 109 4.40 0.00 -20.67
C ARG A 109 5.20 0.65 -19.53
N VAL A 110 5.69 1.88 -19.73
CA VAL A 110 6.45 2.62 -18.71
C VAL A 110 5.62 2.82 -17.43
N ALA A 111 4.33 3.15 -17.54
CA ALA A 111 3.45 3.31 -16.39
C ALA A 111 3.22 1.99 -15.65
N ARG A 112 3.02 0.88 -16.39
CA ARG A 112 2.92 -0.47 -15.82
C ARG A 112 4.21 -0.85 -15.09
N ASP A 113 5.35 -0.71 -15.74
CA ASP A 113 6.65 -1.09 -15.18
C ASP A 113 6.95 -0.29 -13.90
N ARG A 114 6.67 1.01 -13.90
CA ARG A 114 6.80 1.85 -12.70
C ARG A 114 6.00 1.33 -11.51
N LEU A 115 4.79 0.82 -11.73
CA LEU A 115 3.92 0.35 -10.66
C LEU A 115 4.28 -1.04 -10.14
N VAL A 116 4.89 -1.89 -10.97
CA VAL A 116 5.00 -3.34 -10.72
C VAL A 116 6.43 -3.80 -10.53
N GLU A 117 7.42 -3.20 -11.24
CA GLU A 117 8.78 -3.72 -11.21
C GLU A 117 9.42 -3.56 -9.81
N PRO A 118 10.21 -4.56 -9.38
CA PRO A 118 10.79 -4.60 -8.04
C PRO A 118 11.74 -3.44 -7.72
N ASP A 119 12.44 -2.93 -8.71
CA ASP A 119 13.36 -1.79 -8.61
C ASP A 119 12.67 -0.43 -8.73
N GLN A 120 11.35 -0.44 -8.88
CA GLN A 120 10.48 0.73 -8.93
C GLN A 120 9.55 0.74 -7.70
N MET A 121 8.25 0.87 -7.91
CA MET A 121 7.26 0.90 -6.83
C MET A 121 6.80 -0.49 -6.39
N GLY A 122 7.11 -1.54 -7.14
CA GLY A 122 6.54 -2.88 -6.95
C GLY A 122 6.86 -3.52 -5.60
N THR A 123 8.06 -3.32 -5.07
CA THR A 123 8.45 -3.80 -3.73
C THR A 123 8.55 -2.70 -2.69
N LEU A 124 8.76 -1.45 -3.11
CA LEU A 124 8.84 -0.29 -2.23
C LEU A 124 7.51 -0.08 -1.50
N PHE A 125 6.40 -0.15 -2.24
CA PHE A 125 5.07 -0.09 -1.68
C PHE A 125 4.60 -1.47 -1.22
N LYS A 126 3.99 -1.51 -0.04
CA LYS A 126 3.35 -2.70 0.53
C LYS A 126 1.84 -2.56 0.46
N ALA A 127 1.17 -3.68 0.43
CA ALA A 127 -0.28 -3.77 0.49
C ALA A 127 -0.70 -4.71 1.61
N LEU A 128 -1.65 -4.29 2.41
CA LEU A 128 -2.27 -5.07 3.49
C LEU A 128 -3.79 -4.89 3.40
N ALA A 129 -4.52 -5.99 3.47
CA ALA A 129 -5.96 -5.95 3.67
C ALA A 129 -6.32 -6.51 5.05
N LEU A 130 -7.18 -5.77 5.77
CA LEU A 130 -7.84 -6.21 7.00
C LEU A 130 -9.34 -6.36 6.70
N ARG A 131 -9.93 -7.52 6.96
CA ARG A 131 -11.33 -7.78 6.61
C ARG A 131 -12.14 -8.34 7.77
N HIS A 132 -13.44 -8.14 7.72
CA HIS A 132 -14.38 -8.82 8.61
C HIS A 132 -14.23 -10.35 8.49
N PRO A 133 -14.32 -11.12 9.60
CA PRO A 133 -14.13 -12.57 9.58
C PRO A 133 -14.98 -13.31 8.57
N ASP A 134 -16.25 -12.89 8.41
CA ASP A 134 -17.24 -13.55 7.55
C ASP A 134 -17.15 -13.11 6.07
N TRP A 135 -16.29 -12.15 5.75
CA TRP A 135 -16.06 -11.74 4.37
C TRP A 135 -15.07 -12.68 3.66
N PRO A 136 -15.21 -12.89 2.37
CA PRO A 136 -14.28 -13.71 1.59
C PRO A 136 -12.88 -13.08 1.63
N ALA A 137 -11.87 -13.88 1.34
CA ALA A 137 -10.51 -13.36 1.15
C ALA A 137 -10.51 -12.28 0.05
N SER A 138 -9.73 -11.22 0.28
CA SER A 138 -9.62 -10.14 -0.70
C SER A 138 -8.87 -10.64 -1.94
N GLY A 139 -9.39 -10.36 -3.13
CA GLY A 139 -8.71 -10.68 -4.38
C GLY A 139 -7.30 -10.06 -4.42
N GLY A 140 -6.38 -10.77 -5.06
CA GLY A 140 -4.99 -10.31 -5.20
C GLY A 140 -4.06 -10.62 -4.03
N PHE A 141 -4.55 -11.20 -2.93
CA PHE A 141 -3.77 -11.58 -1.75
C PHE A 141 -3.61 -13.12 -1.60
N ALA A 142 -3.93 -13.86 -2.64
CA ALA A 142 -3.80 -15.33 -2.65
C ALA A 142 -2.40 -15.77 -3.08
#